data_45451ec91ff7cc851eed24ebddbd1d3e
#
_entry.id   45451ec91ff7cc851eed24ebddbd1d3e
#
_cell.length_a   1.000
_cell.length_b   1.000
_cell.length_c   1.000
_cell.angle_alpha   90.00
_cell.angle_beta   90.00
_cell.angle_gamma   90.00
#
_symmetry.space_group_name_H-M   'P 1'
#
loop_
_entity.id
_entity.type
_entity.pdbx_description
1 polymer ?
#
loop_
_entity_poly.entity_id
_entity_poly.type
_entity_poly.pdbx_seq_one_letter_code
_entity_poly.pdbx_strand_id
1 'polypeptide(L)'
;MVENSSADNAQEFMQEQVNKMFELSGTLKLPTIGPMYPFSKDFSSYANDFVTLGKDMVELKSNMDSYWSLVSAAYARAVRETVERAPMQLTTKEDFENYRRASIEAFEENFTALFTSSEFSEVYGKLFGSQLNVSKAMQSIVEKNFKTLNLPTRSEVDEMLKDIVELKRTVRDMKR
;
A
#
# COMPACT_ATOMS: atom_id res chain seq x y z
N MET A 1 -19.03 -17.41 11.39
CA MET A 1 -17.89 -17.64 12.32
C MET A 1 -16.76 -18.48 11.70
N VAL A 2 -16.80 -18.86 10.43
CA VAL A 2 -15.82 -19.78 9.78
C VAL A 2 -14.90 -19.03 8.79
N GLU A 3 -15.25 -17.84 8.34
CA GLU A 3 -14.46 -17.10 7.33
C GLU A 3 -13.22 -16.36 7.89
N ASN A 4 -13.21 -15.96 9.16
CA ASN A 4 -12.03 -15.31 9.76
C ASN A 4 -10.84 -16.27 9.94
N SER A 5 -11.09 -17.55 10.14
CA SER A 5 -10.02 -18.55 10.35
C SER A 5 -9.14 -18.80 9.12
N SER A 6 -9.69 -18.69 7.91
CA SER A 6 -8.90 -18.94 6.68
C SER A 6 -8.03 -17.76 6.28
N ALA A 7 -8.47 -16.53 6.58
CA ALA A 7 -7.71 -15.32 6.31
C ALA A 7 -6.54 -15.17 7.29
N ASP A 8 -6.79 -15.44 8.58
CA ASP A 8 -5.76 -15.43 9.63
C ASP A 8 -4.68 -16.50 9.35
N ASN A 9 -5.08 -17.71 8.95
CA ASN A 9 -4.15 -18.79 8.59
C ASN A 9 -3.31 -18.44 7.33
N ALA A 10 -3.90 -17.75 6.34
CA ALA A 10 -3.16 -17.31 5.15
C ALA A 10 -2.15 -16.20 5.50
N GLN A 11 -2.49 -15.33 6.44
CA GLN A 11 -1.63 -14.25 6.88
C GLN A 11 -0.46 -14.78 7.72
N GLU A 12 -0.71 -15.70 8.65
CA GLU A 12 0.34 -16.40 9.40
C GLU A 12 1.26 -17.20 8.46
N PHE A 13 0.70 -17.91 7.50
CA PHE A 13 1.48 -18.64 6.49
C PHE A 13 2.38 -17.71 5.66
N MET A 14 1.85 -16.58 5.17
CA MET A 14 2.64 -15.61 4.43
C MET A 14 3.76 -15.02 5.29
N GLN A 15 3.47 -14.69 6.54
CA GLN A 15 4.44 -14.15 7.47
C GLN A 15 5.54 -15.16 7.81
N GLU A 16 5.18 -16.43 7.97
CA GLU A 16 6.13 -17.53 8.15
C GLU A 16 7.03 -17.73 6.91
N GLN A 17 6.48 -17.66 5.69
CA GLN A 17 7.27 -17.77 4.46
C GLN A 17 8.24 -16.58 4.31
N VAL A 18 7.80 -15.37 4.60
CA VAL A 18 8.67 -14.18 4.59
C VAL A 18 9.79 -14.31 5.62
N ASN A 19 9.50 -14.79 6.83
CA ASN A 19 10.49 -15.02 7.86
C ASN A 19 11.49 -16.13 7.47
N LYS A 20 11.01 -17.23 6.88
CA LYS A 20 11.88 -18.31 6.35
C LYS A 20 12.79 -17.81 5.22
N MET A 21 12.26 -16.98 4.30
CA MET A 21 13.12 -16.33 3.28
C MET A 21 14.16 -15.41 3.91
N PHE A 22 13.82 -14.72 4.99
CA PHE A 22 14.76 -13.88 5.72
C PHE A 22 15.85 -14.68 6.41
N GLU A 23 15.52 -15.80 7.07
CA GLU A 23 16.47 -16.71 7.66
C GLU A 23 17.40 -17.34 6.60
N LEU A 24 16.83 -17.76 5.46
CA LEU A 24 17.60 -18.28 4.33
C LEU A 24 18.56 -17.23 3.75
N SER A 25 18.17 -15.97 3.64
CA SER A 25 19.06 -14.91 3.16
C SER A 25 20.20 -14.62 4.14
N GLY A 26 19.97 -14.74 5.45
CA GLY A 26 20.98 -14.62 6.49
C GLY A 26 21.92 -15.83 6.63
N THR A 27 21.46 -17.02 6.23
CA THR A 27 22.23 -18.27 6.29
C THR A 27 23.04 -18.57 5.02
N LEU A 28 22.72 -17.95 3.88
CA LEU A 28 23.50 -18.04 2.66
C LEU A 28 24.84 -17.33 2.88
N LYS A 29 25.87 -18.11 3.33
CA LYS A 29 27.25 -17.66 3.40
C LYS A 29 27.82 -17.49 1.99
N LEU A 30 27.44 -16.40 1.35
CA LEU A 30 27.98 -16.04 0.05
C LEU A 30 29.46 -15.62 0.19
N PRO A 31 30.31 -15.87 -0.79
CA PRO A 31 31.71 -15.48 -0.73
C PRO A 31 31.85 -13.97 -0.52
N THR A 32 32.57 -13.58 0.53
CA THR A 32 32.81 -12.15 0.86
C THR A 32 34.12 -11.64 0.27
N ILE A 33 34.92 -12.52 -0.37
CA ILE A 33 36.22 -12.19 -0.97
C ILE A 33 36.37 -12.98 -2.29
N GLY A 34 37.06 -12.40 -3.26
CA GLY A 34 37.40 -13.05 -4.52
C GLY A 34 36.53 -12.60 -5.71
N PRO A 35 36.70 -13.21 -6.90
CA PRO A 35 36.03 -12.77 -8.14
C PRO A 35 34.48 -12.90 -8.10
N MET A 36 33.95 -13.72 -7.19
CA MET A 36 32.51 -13.87 -7.00
C MET A 36 31.89 -12.86 -6.01
N TYR A 37 32.72 -12.04 -5.35
CA TYR A 37 32.23 -11.05 -4.36
C TYR A 37 31.23 -10.03 -4.93
N PRO A 38 31.46 -9.42 -6.10
CA PRO A 38 30.47 -8.49 -6.67
C PRO A 38 29.11 -9.15 -6.88
N PHE A 39 29.10 -10.36 -7.47
CA PHE A 39 27.86 -11.12 -7.66
C PHE A 39 27.17 -11.46 -6.34
N SER A 40 27.92 -11.90 -5.32
CA SER A 40 27.34 -12.22 -4.01
C SER A 40 26.75 -11.00 -3.31
N LYS A 41 27.42 -9.84 -3.43
CA LYS A 41 26.94 -8.56 -2.88
C LYS A 41 25.64 -8.12 -3.57
N ASP A 42 25.59 -8.18 -4.89
CA ASP A 42 24.42 -7.80 -5.66
C ASP A 42 23.24 -8.73 -5.36
N PHE A 43 23.48 -10.05 -5.33
CA PHE A 43 22.47 -11.04 -4.97
C PHE A 43 21.91 -10.81 -3.56
N SER A 44 22.77 -10.59 -2.56
CA SER A 44 22.34 -10.30 -1.19
C SER A 44 21.52 -9.02 -1.12
N SER A 45 21.89 -8.00 -1.89
CA SER A 45 21.15 -6.74 -1.96
C SER A 45 19.77 -6.93 -2.56
N TYR A 46 19.63 -7.70 -3.65
CA TYR A 46 18.34 -8.05 -4.22
C TYR A 46 17.47 -8.87 -3.26
N ALA A 47 18.05 -9.89 -2.62
CA ALA A 47 17.35 -10.72 -1.65
C ALA A 47 16.77 -9.87 -0.50
N ASN A 48 17.55 -8.93 0.02
CA ASN A 48 17.08 -8.03 1.07
C ASN A 48 15.95 -7.10 0.60
N ASP A 49 16.01 -6.59 -0.62
CA ASP A 49 14.94 -5.76 -1.17
C ASP A 49 13.63 -6.54 -1.31
N PHE A 50 13.69 -7.78 -1.80
CA PHE A 50 12.50 -8.63 -1.90
C PHE A 50 11.92 -8.99 -0.54
N VAL A 51 12.76 -9.25 0.46
CA VAL A 51 12.30 -9.48 1.84
C VAL A 51 11.64 -8.22 2.41
N THR A 52 12.23 -7.04 2.19
CA THR A 52 11.65 -5.77 2.62
C THR A 52 10.30 -5.54 1.96
N LEU A 53 10.24 -5.69 0.63
CA LEU A 53 8.98 -5.59 -0.12
C LEU A 53 7.93 -6.57 0.41
N GLY A 54 8.31 -7.82 0.71
CA GLY A 54 7.40 -8.81 1.27
C GLY A 54 6.80 -8.38 2.62
N LYS A 55 7.63 -7.83 3.52
CA LYS A 55 7.16 -7.28 4.80
C LYS A 55 6.22 -6.10 4.62
N ASP A 56 6.59 -5.16 3.75
CA ASP A 56 5.77 -3.98 3.46
C ASP A 56 4.42 -4.38 2.84
N MET A 57 4.38 -5.43 2.02
CA MET A 57 3.12 -5.96 1.45
C MET A 57 2.23 -6.61 2.51
N VAL A 58 2.80 -7.35 3.47
CA VAL A 58 2.04 -7.93 4.59
C VAL A 58 1.46 -6.81 5.46
N GLU A 59 2.25 -5.78 5.77
CA GLU A 59 1.77 -4.63 6.52
C GLU A 59 0.66 -3.87 5.77
N LEU A 60 0.84 -3.63 4.47
CA LEU A 60 -0.18 -3.01 3.61
C LEU A 60 -1.48 -3.82 3.63
N LYS A 61 -1.39 -5.15 3.51
CA LYS A 61 -2.57 -6.03 3.58
C LYS A 61 -3.27 -5.90 4.92
N SER A 62 -2.55 -5.95 6.04
CA SER A 62 -3.12 -5.82 7.38
C SER A 62 -3.84 -4.48 7.58
N ASN A 63 -3.23 -3.38 7.12
CA ASN A 63 -3.82 -2.05 7.19
C ASN A 63 -5.06 -1.92 6.28
N MET A 64 -5.05 -2.58 5.11
CA MET A 64 -6.19 -2.63 4.20
C MET A 64 -7.36 -3.43 4.80
N ASP A 65 -7.08 -4.55 5.47
CA ASP A 65 -8.09 -5.35 6.16
C ASP A 65 -8.75 -4.54 7.30
N SER A 66 -7.95 -3.78 8.06
CA SER A 66 -8.44 -2.86 9.10
C SER A 66 -9.33 -1.76 8.52
N TYR A 67 -8.92 -1.14 7.41
CA TYR A 67 -9.71 -0.13 6.72
C TYR A 67 -11.07 -0.69 6.25
N TRP A 68 -11.05 -1.84 5.57
CA TRP A 68 -12.28 -2.46 5.09
C TRP A 68 -13.18 -2.95 6.22
N SER A 69 -12.64 -3.36 7.35
CA SER A 69 -13.40 -3.71 8.55
C SER A 69 -14.22 -2.51 9.05
N LEU A 70 -13.62 -1.31 9.15
CA LEU A 70 -14.32 -0.11 9.57
C LEU A 70 -15.40 0.32 8.57
N VAL A 71 -15.08 0.31 7.29
CA VAL A 71 -16.03 0.66 6.20
C VAL A 71 -17.21 -0.32 6.19
N SER A 72 -16.94 -1.62 6.29
CA SER A 72 -17.98 -2.66 6.32
C SER A 72 -18.88 -2.55 7.55
N ALA A 73 -18.30 -2.21 8.71
CA ALA A 73 -19.08 -1.99 9.93
C ALA A 73 -20.00 -0.78 9.82
N ALA A 74 -19.54 0.33 9.22
CA ALA A 74 -20.37 1.50 8.98
C ALA A 74 -21.49 1.20 7.98
N TYR A 75 -21.16 0.48 6.90
CA TYR A 75 -22.15 0.04 5.92
C TYR A 75 -23.23 -0.85 6.56
N ALA A 76 -22.82 -1.84 7.35
CA ALA A 76 -23.76 -2.74 8.02
C ALA A 76 -24.69 -2.00 9.02
N ARG A 77 -24.17 -1.00 9.73
CA ARG A 77 -24.98 -0.13 10.59
C ARG A 77 -25.99 0.68 9.77
N ALA A 78 -25.54 1.32 8.69
CA ALA A 78 -26.41 2.11 7.82
C ALA A 78 -27.56 1.28 7.20
N VAL A 79 -27.25 0.06 6.75
CA VAL A 79 -28.27 -0.87 6.23
C VAL A 79 -29.29 -1.24 7.33
N ARG A 80 -28.81 -1.58 8.54
CA ARG A 80 -29.69 -1.91 9.67
C ARG A 80 -30.63 -0.75 10.00
N GLU A 81 -30.08 0.44 10.16
CA GLU A 81 -30.86 1.64 10.47
C GLU A 81 -31.85 2.00 9.35
N THR A 82 -31.47 1.78 8.09
CA THR A 82 -32.40 1.94 6.96
C THR A 82 -33.63 1.03 7.14
N VAL A 83 -33.40 -0.24 7.46
CA VAL A 83 -34.50 -1.20 7.66
C VAL A 83 -35.35 -0.86 8.88
N GLU A 84 -34.73 -0.36 9.96
CA GLU A 84 -35.45 0.04 11.17
C GLU A 84 -36.30 1.31 10.99
N ARG A 85 -35.84 2.26 10.17
CA ARG A 85 -36.52 3.55 9.90
C ARG A 85 -37.50 3.49 8.73
N ALA A 86 -37.34 2.52 7.84
CA ALA A 86 -38.14 2.41 6.62
C ALA A 86 -39.48 1.73 6.89
N PRO A 87 -40.52 2.01 6.08
CA PRO A 87 -41.79 1.32 6.16
C PRO A 87 -41.63 -0.16 5.83
N MET A 88 -42.36 -1.02 6.55
CA MET A 88 -42.26 -2.49 6.46
C MET A 88 -42.76 -3.05 5.12
N GLN A 89 -43.54 -2.27 4.38
CA GLN A 89 -44.10 -2.61 3.06
C GLN A 89 -43.89 -1.44 2.10
N LEU A 90 -43.37 -1.72 0.92
CA LEU A 90 -43.17 -0.74 -0.16
C LEU A 90 -44.30 -0.93 -1.20
N THR A 91 -45.48 -0.46 -0.86
CA THR A 91 -46.69 -0.63 -1.71
C THR A 91 -47.10 0.63 -2.44
N THR A 92 -46.74 1.79 -1.91
CA THR A 92 -47.08 3.09 -2.49
C THR A 92 -45.83 3.86 -2.93
N LYS A 93 -46.00 4.86 -3.78
CA LYS A 93 -44.95 5.78 -4.16
C LYS A 93 -44.36 6.52 -2.94
N GLU A 94 -45.22 6.85 -1.99
CA GLU A 94 -44.82 7.51 -0.74
C GLU A 94 -43.95 6.61 0.14
N ASP A 95 -44.26 5.31 0.24
CA ASP A 95 -43.46 4.34 0.96
C ASP A 95 -42.06 4.25 0.35
N PHE A 96 -41.95 4.26 -0.98
CA PHE A 96 -40.67 4.21 -1.68
C PHE A 96 -39.85 5.50 -1.46
N GLU A 97 -40.49 6.67 -1.45
CA GLU A 97 -39.82 7.93 -1.16
C GLU A 97 -39.35 7.98 0.31
N ASN A 98 -40.14 7.47 1.25
CA ASN A 98 -39.77 7.36 2.66
C ASN A 98 -38.59 6.38 2.86
N TYR A 99 -38.63 5.23 2.22
CA TYR A 99 -37.48 4.28 2.23
C TYR A 99 -36.22 4.93 1.70
N ARG A 100 -36.31 5.61 0.55
CA ARG A 100 -35.15 6.31 -0.05
C ARG A 100 -34.58 7.36 0.89
N ARG A 101 -35.44 8.15 1.54
CA ARG A 101 -35.02 9.18 2.50
C ARG A 101 -34.32 8.54 3.70
N ALA A 102 -34.93 7.54 4.32
CA ALA A 102 -34.38 6.82 5.45
C ALA A 102 -33.00 6.20 5.10
N SER A 103 -32.87 5.65 3.89
CA SER A 103 -31.61 5.10 3.40
C SER A 103 -30.52 6.18 3.28
N ILE A 104 -30.82 7.31 2.64
CA ILE A 104 -29.86 8.41 2.48
C ILE A 104 -29.41 8.93 3.85
N GLU A 105 -30.36 9.22 4.75
CA GLU A 105 -30.07 9.73 6.09
C GLU A 105 -29.20 8.74 6.90
N ALA A 106 -29.55 7.44 6.91
CA ALA A 106 -28.82 6.43 7.64
C ALA A 106 -27.38 6.27 7.11
N PHE A 107 -27.20 6.28 5.80
CA PHE A 107 -25.86 6.20 5.20
C PHE A 107 -25.04 7.46 5.47
N GLU A 108 -25.64 8.65 5.32
CA GLU A 108 -24.96 9.92 5.59
C GLU A 108 -24.49 10.01 7.04
N GLU A 109 -25.36 9.70 8.01
CA GLU A 109 -25.04 9.72 9.44
C GLU A 109 -23.89 8.74 9.76
N ASN A 110 -23.99 7.48 9.32
CA ASN A 110 -23.00 6.45 9.66
C ASN A 110 -21.64 6.68 8.99
N PHE A 111 -21.63 7.14 7.73
CA PHE A 111 -20.37 7.44 7.05
C PHE A 111 -19.75 8.75 7.52
N THR A 112 -20.56 9.76 7.87
CA THR A 112 -20.04 10.97 8.51
C THR A 112 -19.40 10.64 9.84
N ALA A 113 -20.06 9.84 10.69
CA ALA A 113 -19.50 9.39 11.95
C ALA A 113 -18.20 8.59 11.76
N LEU A 114 -18.14 7.72 10.74
CA LEU A 114 -16.91 6.99 10.40
C LEU A 114 -15.78 7.95 10.02
N PHE A 115 -15.99 8.81 9.03
CA PHE A 115 -14.93 9.65 8.47
C PHE A 115 -14.45 10.76 9.40
N THR A 116 -15.27 11.17 10.38
CA THR A 116 -14.88 12.12 11.43
C THR A 116 -14.23 11.46 12.64
N SER A 117 -14.20 10.13 12.70
CA SER A 117 -13.62 9.40 13.83
C SER A 117 -12.08 9.45 13.82
N SER A 118 -11.49 9.51 15.01
CA SER A 118 -10.04 9.41 15.18
C SER A 118 -9.51 8.05 14.76
N GLU A 119 -10.29 6.99 14.98
CA GLU A 119 -9.94 5.61 14.61
C GLU A 119 -9.79 5.47 13.09
N PHE A 120 -10.73 6.02 12.31
CA PHE A 120 -10.64 6.01 10.84
C PHE A 120 -9.41 6.79 10.36
N SER A 121 -9.16 7.97 10.95
CA SER A 121 -8.01 8.80 10.59
C SER A 121 -6.69 8.07 10.85
N GLU A 122 -6.58 7.33 11.95
CA GLU A 122 -5.40 6.53 12.28
C GLU A 122 -5.20 5.37 11.32
N VAL A 123 -6.26 4.58 11.08
CA VAL A 123 -6.23 3.43 10.15
C VAL A 123 -5.92 3.88 8.73
N TYR A 124 -6.54 4.96 8.27
CA TYR A 124 -6.29 5.54 6.95
C TYR A 124 -4.84 6.03 6.81
N GLY A 125 -4.32 6.69 7.84
CA GLY A 125 -2.91 7.13 7.89
C GLY A 125 -1.92 5.96 7.81
N LYS A 126 -2.17 4.86 8.53
CA LYS A 126 -1.37 3.64 8.46
C LYS A 126 -1.45 2.98 7.08
N LEU A 127 -2.64 2.89 6.50
CA LEU A 127 -2.84 2.35 5.15
C LEU A 127 -2.06 3.15 4.10
N PHE A 128 -2.16 4.48 4.15
CA PHE A 128 -1.45 5.35 3.22
C PHE A 128 0.08 5.25 3.41
N GLY A 129 0.54 5.20 4.67
CA GLY A 129 1.97 5.01 5.00
C GLY A 129 2.53 3.70 4.45
N SER A 130 1.83 2.58 4.66
CA SER A 130 2.24 1.28 4.15
C SER A 130 2.22 1.21 2.61
N GLN A 131 1.27 1.86 1.95
CA GLN A 131 1.25 1.99 0.49
C GLN A 131 2.50 2.74 -0.03
N LEU A 132 2.90 3.81 0.64
CA LEU A 132 4.13 4.54 0.28
C LEU A 132 5.39 3.69 0.49
N ASN A 133 5.45 2.86 1.54
CA ASN A 133 6.57 1.97 1.78
C ASN A 133 6.70 0.93 0.66
N VAL A 134 5.62 0.25 0.30
CA VAL A 134 5.60 -0.67 -0.85
C VAL A 134 6.05 0.02 -2.14
N SER A 135 5.54 1.23 -2.40
CA SER A 135 5.94 2.00 -3.59
C SER A 135 7.43 2.30 -3.62
N LYS A 136 8.01 2.72 -2.49
CA LYS A 136 9.45 2.98 -2.35
C LYS A 136 10.29 1.71 -2.52
N ALA A 137 9.87 0.59 -1.93
CA ALA A 137 10.57 -0.69 -2.07
C ALA A 137 10.56 -1.16 -3.54
N MET A 138 9.43 -1.05 -4.22
CA MET A 138 9.35 -1.36 -5.66
C MET A 138 10.22 -0.43 -6.50
N GLN A 139 10.23 0.87 -6.23
CA GLN A 139 11.08 1.82 -6.93
C GLN A 139 12.57 1.47 -6.75
N SER A 140 13.01 1.11 -5.55
CA SER A 140 14.39 0.67 -5.30
C SER A 140 14.78 -0.53 -6.15
N ILE A 141 13.90 -1.53 -6.24
CA ILE A 141 14.13 -2.73 -7.07
C ILE A 141 14.22 -2.36 -8.55
N VAL A 142 13.34 -1.50 -9.04
CA VAL A 142 13.36 -1.04 -10.44
C VAL A 142 14.64 -0.26 -10.76
N GLU A 143 15.05 0.67 -9.90
CA GLU A 143 16.29 1.44 -10.09
C GLU A 143 17.53 0.54 -10.12
N LYS A 144 17.61 -0.47 -9.26
CA LYS A 144 18.70 -1.45 -9.28
C LYS A 144 18.72 -2.25 -10.58
N ASN A 145 17.55 -2.66 -11.08
CA ASN A 145 17.45 -3.35 -12.36
C ASN A 145 17.92 -2.48 -13.52
N PHE A 146 17.56 -1.20 -13.56
CA PHE A 146 18.04 -0.28 -14.59
C PHE A 146 19.56 -0.12 -14.56
N LYS A 147 20.16 0.01 -13.36
CA LYS A 147 21.63 0.04 -13.22
C LYS A 147 22.30 -1.24 -13.73
N THR A 148 21.73 -2.41 -13.42
CA THR A 148 22.25 -3.71 -13.88
C THR A 148 22.19 -3.84 -15.41
N LEU A 149 21.19 -3.23 -16.04
CA LEU A 149 21.02 -3.21 -17.51
C LEU A 149 21.79 -2.07 -18.18
N ASN A 150 22.57 -1.28 -17.44
CA ASN A 150 23.21 -0.06 -17.90
C ASN A 150 22.20 0.95 -18.56
N LEU A 151 20.97 0.96 -18.05
CA LEU A 151 19.95 1.94 -18.45
C LEU A 151 19.97 3.12 -17.48
N PRO A 152 19.84 4.35 -17.98
CA PRO A 152 19.80 5.51 -17.10
C PRO A 152 18.58 5.46 -16.18
N THR A 153 18.81 5.69 -14.90
CA THR A 153 17.74 5.85 -13.91
C THR A 153 17.11 7.23 -14.01
N ARG A 154 15.92 7.41 -13.46
CA ARG A 154 15.26 8.71 -13.39
C ARG A 154 16.15 9.75 -12.69
N SER A 155 16.82 9.36 -11.61
CA SER A 155 17.73 10.24 -10.87
C SER A 155 18.88 10.75 -11.75
N GLU A 156 19.49 9.86 -12.54
CA GLU A 156 20.57 10.21 -13.46
C GLU A 156 20.08 11.11 -14.62
N VAL A 157 18.87 10.85 -15.13
CA VAL A 157 18.26 11.73 -16.14
C VAL A 157 17.97 13.12 -15.57
N ASP A 158 17.44 13.20 -14.36
CA ASP A 158 17.16 14.47 -13.68
C ASP A 158 18.46 15.25 -13.39
N GLU A 159 19.56 14.58 -13.06
CA GLU A 159 20.89 15.16 -12.90
C GLU A 159 21.44 15.69 -14.22
N MET A 160 21.38 14.89 -15.29
CA MET A 160 21.76 15.33 -16.64
C MET A 160 20.94 16.55 -17.11
N LEU A 161 19.66 16.61 -16.79
CA LEU A 161 18.82 17.77 -17.12
C LEU A 161 19.25 19.03 -16.35
N LYS A 162 19.65 18.91 -15.08
CA LYS A 162 20.21 20.03 -14.30
C LYS A 162 21.52 20.53 -14.93
N ASP A 163 22.42 19.64 -15.28
CA ASP A 163 23.70 19.97 -15.90
C ASP A 163 23.48 20.68 -17.27
N ILE A 164 22.52 20.21 -18.06
CA ILE A 164 22.15 20.86 -19.34
C ILE A 164 21.61 22.29 -19.10
N VAL A 165 20.80 22.49 -18.07
CA VAL A 165 20.26 23.81 -17.73
C VAL A 165 21.40 24.74 -17.29
N GLU A 166 22.33 24.26 -16.48
CA GLU A 166 23.49 25.03 -16.01
C GLU A 166 24.43 25.37 -17.16
N LEU A 167 24.76 24.42 -18.03
CA LEU A 167 25.53 24.64 -19.23
C LEU A 167 24.88 25.69 -20.16
N LYS A 168 23.59 25.62 -20.39
CA LYS A 168 22.84 26.62 -21.17
C LYS A 168 22.94 28.00 -20.55
N ARG A 169 22.91 28.12 -19.23
CA ARG A 169 23.07 29.38 -18.51
C ARG A 169 24.49 29.95 -18.72
N THR A 170 25.50 29.13 -18.48
CA THR A 170 26.92 29.51 -18.65
C THR A 170 27.21 29.96 -20.06
N VAL A 171 26.74 29.22 -21.07
CA VAL A 171 26.94 29.60 -22.51
C VAL A 171 26.22 30.92 -22.82
N ARG A 172 25.05 31.19 -22.23
CA ARG A 172 24.35 32.46 -22.41
C ARG A 172 25.11 33.61 -21.78
N ASP A 173 25.69 33.43 -20.63
CA ASP A 173 26.43 34.46 -19.88
C ASP A 173 27.77 34.77 -20.60
N MET A 174 28.42 33.76 -21.24
CA MET A 174 29.61 33.97 -22.07
C MET A 174 29.35 34.68 -23.38
N LYS A 175 28.11 34.74 -23.88
CA LYS A 175 27.72 35.44 -25.12
C LYS A 175 27.30 36.90 -24.91
N ARG A 176 27.29 37.34 -23.64
CA ARG A 176 27.03 38.74 -23.26
C ARG A 176 28.31 39.51 -23.04
#